data_b561358b0d3100d9eecad61285f568ea
#
_entry.id   b561358b0d3100d9eecad61285f568ea
#
_cell.length_a   1.000
_cell.length_b   1.000
_cell.length_c   1.000
_cell.angle_alpha   90.00
_cell.angle_beta   90.00
_cell.angle_gamma   90.00
#
_symmetry.space_group_name_H-M   'P 1'
#
loop_
_entity.id
_entity.type
_entity.pdbx_description
1 polymer ?
#
loop_
_entity_poly.entity_id
_entity_poly.type
_entity_poly.pdbx_seq_one_letter_code
_entity_poly.pdbx_strand_id
1 'polypeptide(L)'
;IDPWPGGGIIHKDLKEGHRALKAISFLKENPTDNAYAKPVQGLIAHIDLTDMKVLEIEDHGVIDMPKANARYDADGQDKLRDEPKEISITQPQGPGYKVNSNKISWEGWDVRVSIDPIGGIILQNLCFDERPILFRAGMSDMVVPYGTSDPMHSWKAVFDGTEYGFGALANSLTLGCDCLGEIHYFDSHQLSFDGSVNTIENAICLHEEDYGIQWKHTNTIGEGSSAVSYTHLTLPTKQA
;
A
#
# COMPACT_ATOMS: atom_id res chain seq x y z
N ILE A 1 -4.07 20.15 -5.34
CA ILE A 1 -4.66 19.52 -6.53
C ILE A 1 -4.14 18.10 -6.60
N ASP A 2 -5.05 17.17 -6.80
CA ASP A 2 -4.73 15.77 -7.02
C ASP A 2 -5.12 15.40 -8.46
N PRO A 3 -4.14 15.23 -9.36
CA PRO A 3 -4.40 14.84 -10.73
C PRO A 3 -4.61 13.34 -10.82
N TRP A 4 -5.75 12.94 -11.36
CA TRP A 4 -6.08 11.55 -11.60
C TRP A 4 -5.99 11.24 -13.09
N PRO A 5 -4.91 10.57 -13.51
CA PRO A 5 -4.73 10.20 -14.91
C PRO A 5 -5.61 9.02 -15.34
N GLY A 6 -6.42 8.50 -14.44
CA GLY A 6 -7.20 7.26 -14.57
C GLY A 6 -7.53 6.87 -16.00
N GLY A 7 -7.18 5.64 -16.37
CA GLY A 7 -7.30 5.15 -17.74
C GLY A 7 -8.72 5.31 -18.29
N GLY A 8 -8.81 5.80 -19.52
CA GLY A 8 -10.08 5.92 -20.20
C GLY A 8 -10.88 7.18 -19.93
N ILE A 9 -10.25 8.25 -19.44
CA ILE A 9 -10.90 9.57 -19.40
C ILE A 9 -11.16 10.01 -20.82
N ILE A 10 -12.44 10.05 -21.19
CA ILE A 10 -12.92 10.49 -22.50
C ILE A 10 -13.62 11.82 -22.29
N HIS A 11 -13.25 12.81 -23.10
CA HIS A 11 -13.92 14.10 -23.14
C HIS A 11 -14.29 14.44 -24.58
N LYS A 12 -15.49 15.02 -24.82
CA LYS A 12 -16.00 15.34 -26.16
C LYS A 12 -15.07 16.24 -26.98
N ASP A 13 -14.34 17.12 -26.29
CA ASP A 13 -13.44 18.11 -26.92
C ASP A 13 -11.97 17.66 -26.91
N LEU A 14 -11.69 16.42 -26.45
CA LEU A 14 -10.35 15.87 -26.49
C LEU A 14 -10.04 15.35 -27.90
N LYS A 15 -8.95 15.84 -28.48
CA LYS A 15 -8.49 15.42 -29.80
C LYS A 15 -8.00 13.97 -29.78
N GLU A 16 -8.15 13.29 -30.91
CA GLU A 16 -7.61 11.93 -31.06
C GLU A 16 -6.11 11.87 -30.79
N GLY A 17 -5.68 10.89 -30.01
CA GLY A 17 -4.27 10.71 -29.62
C GLY A 17 -3.78 11.61 -28.48
N HIS A 18 -4.61 12.55 -28.01
CA HIS A 18 -4.28 13.35 -26.83
C HIS A 18 -4.56 12.61 -25.54
N ARG A 19 -3.82 12.94 -24.51
CA ARG A 19 -4.00 12.44 -23.13
C ARG A 19 -4.79 13.41 -22.31
N ALA A 20 -5.74 12.89 -21.53
CA ALA A 20 -6.52 13.70 -20.60
C ALA A 20 -6.33 13.22 -19.16
N LEU A 21 -6.61 14.12 -18.22
CA LEU A 21 -6.81 13.79 -16.82
C LEU A 21 -7.99 14.57 -16.24
N LYS A 22 -8.50 14.09 -15.12
CA LYS A 22 -9.37 14.83 -14.23
C LYS A 22 -8.56 15.31 -13.02
N ALA A 23 -8.69 16.59 -12.69
CA ALA A 23 -8.06 17.17 -11.52
C ALA A 23 -9.14 17.54 -10.50
N ILE A 24 -8.95 17.05 -9.28
CA ILE A 24 -9.74 17.40 -8.11
C ILE A 24 -8.90 18.23 -7.16
N SER A 25 -9.53 19.06 -6.36
CA SER A 25 -8.84 20.02 -5.51
C SER A 25 -9.06 19.74 -4.04
N PHE A 26 -8.06 20.06 -3.24
CA PHE A 26 -8.09 19.98 -1.78
C PHE A 26 -7.54 21.27 -1.20
N LEU A 27 -8.09 21.70 -0.07
CA LEU A 27 -7.59 22.88 0.63
C LEU A 27 -6.48 22.47 1.60
N LYS A 28 -5.33 23.13 1.47
CA LYS A 28 -4.26 23.15 2.48
C LYS A 28 -4.10 24.57 2.97
N GLU A 29 -4.29 24.80 4.26
CA GLU A 29 -4.07 26.10 4.90
C GLU A 29 -2.61 26.21 5.40
N ASN A 30 -2.00 25.05 5.76
CA ASN A 30 -0.62 24.94 6.19
C ASN A 30 0.11 23.84 5.42
N PRO A 31 1.44 23.90 5.27
CA PRO A 31 2.22 22.87 4.57
C PRO A 31 2.08 21.45 5.16
N THR A 32 1.84 21.36 6.48
CA THR A 32 1.69 20.09 7.22
C THR A 32 0.26 19.55 7.25
N ASP A 33 -0.70 20.27 6.65
CA ASP A 33 -2.08 19.79 6.58
C ASP A 33 -2.18 18.52 5.74
N ASN A 34 -3.00 17.58 6.20
CA ASN A 34 -3.47 16.50 5.35
C ASN A 34 -4.54 17.05 4.38
N ALA A 35 -4.17 17.22 3.13
CA ALA A 35 -5.04 17.78 2.11
C ALA A 35 -6.34 16.99 1.96
N TYR A 36 -6.30 15.65 2.08
CA TYR A 36 -7.48 14.80 1.95
C TYR A 36 -8.53 14.99 3.03
N ALA A 37 -8.21 15.67 4.12
CA ALA A 37 -9.19 16.06 5.14
C ALA A 37 -10.12 17.20 4.70
N LYS A 38 -9.73 17.97 3.69
CA LYS A 38 -10.49 19.13 3.19
C LYS A 38 -10.68 19.09 1.66
N PRO A 39 -11.48 18.12 1.15
CA PRO A 39 -11.78 18.06 -0.28
C PRO A 39 -12.65 19.24 -0.70
N VAL A 40 -12.32 19.85 -1.84
CA VAL A 40 -13.20 20.80 -2.54
C VAL A 40 -14.13 19.98 -3.42
N GLN A 41 -15.23 19.53 -2.84
CA GLN A 41 -16.20 18.70 -3.55
C GLN A 41 -17.00 19.50 -4.58
N GLY A 42 -17.43 18.79 -5.61
CA GLY A 42 -18.29 19.37 -6.63
C GLY A 42 -17.56 20.18 -7.71
N LEU A 43 -16.24 20.28 -7.66
CA LEU A 43 -15.44 20.98 -8.68
C LEU A 43 -14.39 20.04 -9.27
N ILE A 44 -14.50 19.78 -10.58
CA ILE A 44 -13.60 18.87 -11.31
C ILE A 44 -13.13 19.54 -12.58
N ALA A 45 -11.82 19.61 -12.80
CA ALA A 45 -11.27 20.13 -14.05
C ALA A 45 -10.86 18.99 -14.98
N HIS A 46 -11.32 19.04 -16.24
CA HIS A 46 -10.86 18.18 -17.32
C HIS A 46 -9.71 18.87 -18.04
N ILE A 47 -8.59 18.21 -18.14
CA ILE A 47 -7.36 18.79 -18.68
C ILE A 47 -6.83 17.94 -19.83
N ASP A 48 -6.60 18.57 -20.98
CA ASP A 48 -5.78 18.03 -22.05
C ASP A 48 -4.32 18.19 -21.69
N LEU A 49 -3.64 17.09 -21.38
CA LEU A 49 -2.22 17.10 -21.02
C LEU A 49 -1.28 17.29 -22.21
N THR A 50 -1.75 17.04 -23.42
CA THR A 50 -0.94 17.22 -24.63
C THR A 50 -0.86 18.68 -25.00
N ASP A 51 -2.00 19.39 -25.01
CA ASP A 51 -2.08 20.81 -25.30
C ASP A 51 -1.94 21.69 -24.03
N MET A 52 -1.88 21.09 -22.84
CA MET A 52 -1.85 21.76 -21.53
C MET A 52 -3.00 22.77 -21.38
N LYS A 53 -4.21 22.33 -21.66
CA LYS A 53 -5.42 23.14 -21.64
C LYS A 53 -6.49 22.54 -20.75
N VAL A 54 -7.20 23.41 -20.03
CA VAL A 54 -8.47 23.04 -19.39
C VAL A 54 -9.53 22.96 -20.48
N LEU A 55 -10.16 21.78 -20.61
CA LEU A 55 -11.23 21.55 -21.57
C LEU A 55 -12.58 21.94 -20.98
N GLU A 56 -12.81 21.58 -19.73
CA GLU A 56 -14.06 21.82 -19.02
C GLU A 56 -13.81 21.90 -17.52
N ILE A 57 -14.64 22.66 -16.82
CA ILE A 57 -14.77 22.61 -15.37
C ILE A 57 -16.19 22.17 -15.07
N GLU A 58 -16.32 20.96 -14.50
CA GLU A 58 -17.58 20.53 -13.94
C GLU A 58 -17.79 21.27 -12.62
N ASP A 59 -18.92 21.96 -12.50
CA ASP A 59 -19.34 22.66 -11.28
C ASP A 59 -20.69 22.11 -10.83
N HIS A 60 -20.67 21.33 -9.76
CA HIS A 60 -21.86 20.72 -9.16
C HIS A 60 -22.43 21.54 -7.99
N GLY A 61 -21.98 22.79 -7.86
CA GLY A 61 -22.39 23.69 -6.80
C GLY A 61 -21.52 23.61 -5.54
N VAL A 62 -21.88 24.44 -4.58
CA VAL A 62 -21.12 24.55 -3.33
C VAL A 62 -21.51 23.43 -2.37
N ILE A 63 -20.52 22.63 -2.00
CA ILE A 63 -20.62 21.59 -0.98
C ILE A 63 -19.74 22.01 0.20
N ASP A 64 -20.32 21.99 1.41
CA ASP A 64 -19.62 22.40 2.62
C ASP A 64 -18.42 21.50 2.91
N MET A 65 -17.27 22.13 3.13
CA MET A 65 -16.05 21.43 3.55
C MET A 65 -16.13 21.00 5.01
N PRO A 66 -15.47 19.87 5.38
CA PRO A 66 -15.31 19.49 6.78
C PRO A 66 -14.65 20.62 7.59
N LYS A 67 -15.23 20.94 8.77
CA LYS A 67 -14.72 22.00 9.66
C LYS A 67 -13.59 21.52 10.56
N ALA A 68 -13.35 20.20 10.62
CA ALA A 68 -12.32 19.63 11.46
C ALA A 68 -10.92 20.15 11.08
N ASN A 69 -10.01 20.14 12.06
CA ASN A 69 -8.61 20.43 11.83
C ASN A 69 -8.01 19.40 10.85
N ALA A 70 -7.27 19.86 9.87
CA ALA A 70 -6.60 19.02 8.88
C ALA A 70 -5.19 18.57 9.29
N ARG A 71 -4.69 19.02 10.43
CA ARG A 71 -3.39 18.61 10.98
C ARG A 71 -3.55 17.37 11.85
N TYR A 72 -2.89 16.29 11.46
CA TYR A 72 -2.89 15.01 12.19
C TYR A 72 -1.56 14.71 12.88
N ASP A 73 -0.57 15.60 12.75
CA ASP A 73 0.66 15.58 13.52
C ASP A 73 0.43 16.02 14.98
N ALA A 74 1.40 15.73 15.85
CA ALA A 74 1.32 16.06 17.28
C ALA A 74 1.08 17.56 17.52
N ASP A 75 1.75 18.43 16.74
CA ASP A 75 1.64 19.88 16.87
C ASP A 75 0.26 20.42 16.45
N GLY A 76 -0.49 19.64 15.68
CA GLY A 76 -1.84 19.99 15.24
C GLY A 76 -2.94 19.57 16.19
N GLN A 77 -2.61 18.87 17.28
CA GLN A 77 -3.59 18.34 18.24
C GLN A 77 -3.61 19.15 19.53
N ASP A 78 -4.78 19.49 20.03
CA ASP A 78 -4.92 20.20 21.31
C ASP A 78 -4.46 19.34 22.49
N LYS A 79 -4.62 18.04 22.37
CA LYS A 79 -4.22 17.07 23.39
C LYS A 79 -3.93 15.72 22.76
N LEU A 80 -2.75 15.20 23.08
CA LEU A 80 -2.41 13.81 22.81
C LEU A 80 -2.86 12.94 23.99
N ARG A 81 -3.30 11.73 23.70
CA ARG A 81 -3.51 10.71 24.74
C ARG A 81 -2.16 10.21 25.24
N ASP A 82 -2.16 9.67 26.45
CA ASP A 82 -0.98 8.96 26.95
C ASP A 82 -0.67 7.77 26.05
N GLU A 83 0.61 7.48 25.88
CA GLU A 83 1.02 6.31 25.13
C GLU A 83 0.52 5.03 25.80
N PRO A 84 0.08 4.01 25.02
CA PRO A 84 -0.23 2.71 25.57
C PRO A 84 1.04 2.08 26.18
N LYS A 85 0.86 1.11 27.08
CA LYS A 85 1.97 0.33 27.61
C LYS A 85 2.68 -0.38 26.48
N GLU A 86 4.00 -0.46 26.59
CA GLU A 86 4.86 -1.16 25.63
C GLU A 86 4.42 -2.61 25.43
N ILE A 87 4.44 -3.04 24.17
CA ILE A 87 4.29 -4.44 23.78
C ILE A 87 5.65 -4.91 23.28
N SER A 88 6.18 -5.96 23.88
CA SER A 88 7.43 -6.58 23.47
C SER A 88 7.18 -8.00 22.96
N ILE A 89 7.72 -8.31 21.79
CA ILE A 89 7.73 -9.65 21.21
C ILE A 89 9.18 -10.05 21.06
N THR A 90 9.56 -11.16 21.68
CA THR A 90 10.94 -11.63 21.70
C THR A 90 11.05 -13.11 21.33
N GLN A 91 12.10 -13.44 20.60
CA GLN A 91 12.52 -14.82 20.33
C GLN A 91 13.92 -15.02 20.95
N PRO A 92 14.02 -15.41 22.24
CA PRO A 92 15.30 -15.47 22.95
C PRO A 92 16.33 -16.41 22.35
N GLN A 93 15.89 -17.35 21.50
CA GLN A 93 16.76 -18.29 20.79
C GLN A 93 17.02 -17.87 19.34
N GLY A 94 16.55 -16.68 18.96
CA GLY A 94 16.57 -16.18 17.61
C GLY A 94 15.40 -16.67 16.76
N PRO A 95 15.24 -16.13 15.54
CA PRO A 95 14.19 -16.53 14.61
C PRO A 95 14.43 -17.94 14.07
N GLY A 96 13.35 -18.64 13.71
CA GLY A 96 13.38 -19.95 13.07
C GLY A 96 13.82 -19.93 11.61
N TYR A 97 13.74 -18.78 10.96
CA TYR A 97 14.19 -18.60 9.58
C TYR A 97 15.69 -18.29 9.50
N LYS A 98 16.25 -18.55 8.32
CA LYS A 98 17.62 -18.18 7.93
C LYS A 98 17.55 -17.33 6.67
N VAL A 99 18.36 -16.27 6.63
CA VAL A 99 18.49 -15.40 5.45
C VAL A 99 19.92 -15.48 4.91
N ASN A 100 20.04 -15.67 3.60
CA ASN A 100 21.30 -15.57 2.87
C ASN A 100 21.08 -14.67 1.66
N SER A 101 21.57 -13.43 1.75
CA SER A 101 21.26 -12.36 0.79
C SER A 101 19.73 -12.19 0.69
N ASN A 102 19.11 -12.50 -0.43
CA ASN A 102 17.67 -12.42 -0.64
C ASN A 102 16.95 -13.79 -0.58
N LYS A 103 17.66 -14.85 -0.16
CA LYS A 103 17.08 -16.18 0.04
C LYS A 103 16.69 -16.35 1.49
N ILE A 104 15.45 -16.73 1.71
CA ILE A 104 14.87 -17.11 3.00
C ILE A 104 14.69 -18.60 3.02
N SER A 105 15.13 -19.25 4.09
CA SER A 105 14.88 -20.68 4.37
C SER A 105 14.15 -20.78 5.70
N TRP A 106 13.00 -21.48 5.73
CA TRP A 106 12.15 -21.60 6.90
C TRP A 106 11.23 -22.81 6.83
N GLU A 107 11.30 -23.69 7.83
CA GLU A 107 10.39 -24.84 8.00
C GLU A 107 10.19 -25.68 6.71
N GLY A 108 11.27 -26.03 6.02
CA GLY A 108 11.24 -26.74 4.74
C GLY A 108 10.97 -25.87 3.51
N TRP A 109 10.63 -24.60 3.70
CA TRP A 109 10.45 -23.63 2.63
C TRP A 109 11.75 -22.93 2.28
N ASP A 110 11.98 -22.76 0.99
CA ASP A 110 12.99 -21.88 0.43
C ASP A 110 12.33 -20.91 -0.53
N VAL A 111 12.64 -19.61 -0.41
CA VAL A 111 12.11 -18.58 -1.28
C VAL A 111 13.14 -17.47 -1.47
N ARG A 112 13.18 -16.84 -2.64
CA ARG A 112 13.88 -15.59 -2.85
C ARG A 112 12.89 -14.44 -2.85
N VAL A 113 13.25 -13.37 -2.15
CA VAL A 113 12.46 -12.15 -2.10
C VAL A 113 13.18 -11.04 -2.86
N SER A 114 12.42 -10.26 -3.61
CA SER A 114 12.89 -9.04 -4.25
C SER A 114 11.77 -8.00 -4.25
N ILE A 115 12.12 -6.76 -4.57
CA ILE A 115 11.14 -5.70 -4.78
C ILE A 115 11.26 -5.19 -6.21
N ASP A 116 10.12 -5.07 -6.88
CA ASP A 116 9.98 -4.51 -8.21
C ASP A 116 9.31 -3.13 -8.10
N PRO A 117 9.76 -2.08 -8.79
CA PRO A 117 9.18 -0.75 -8.65
C PRO A 117 7.68 -0.68 -8.93
N ILE A 118 7.18 -1.50 -9.85
CA ILE A 118 5.75 -1.55 -10.20
C ILE A 118 5.01 -2.57 -9.34
N GLY A 119 5.47 -3.82 -9.35
CA GLY A 119 4.76 -4.95 -8.72
C GLY A 119 4.94 -5.06 -7.21
N GLY A 120 5.84 -4.28 -6.61
CA GLY A 120 6.15 -4.41 -5.18
C GLY A 120 6.94 -5.68 -4.87
N ILE A 121 6.56 -6.38 -3.81
CA ILE A 121 7.26 -7.60 -3.39
C ILE A 121 7.04 -8.73 -4.39
N ILE A 122 8.13 -9.36 -4.79
CA ILE A 122 8.14 -10.52 -5.67
C ILE A 122 8.78 -11.70 -4.94
N LEU A 123 8.08 -12.80 -4.88
CA LEU A 123 8.59 -14.10 -4.42
C LEU A 123 9.04 -14.92 -5.62
N GLN A 124 10.23 -15.49 -5.54
CA GLN A 124 10.83 -16.24 -6.65
C GLN A 124 11.37 -17.57 -6.16
N ASN A 125 11.30 -18.56 -7.03
CA ASN A 125 11.85 -19.89 -6.80
C ASN A 125 11.38 -20.50 -5.45
N LEU A 126 10.08 -20.42 -5.20
CA LEU A 126 9.49 -21.00 -4.00
C LEU A 126 9.54 -22.53 -4.09
N CYS A 127 10.21 -23.15 -3.13
CA CYS A 127 10.34 -24.60 -2.99
C CYS A 127 9.86 -25.03 -1.60
N PHE A 128 9.37 -26.26 -1.49
CA PHE A 128 9.11 -26.94 -0.23
C PHE A 128 9.78 -28.31 -0.27
N ASP A 129 10.66 -28.58 0.68
CA ASP A 129 11.49 -29.79 0.74
C ASP A 129 12.12 -30.08 -0.63
N GLU A 130 12.85 -29.11 -1.18
CA GLU A 130 13.51 -29.15 -2.49
C GLU A 130 12.55 -29.27 -3.70
N ARG A 131 11.26 -29.45 -3.48
CA ARG A 131 10.25 -29.52 -4.54
C ARG A 131 9.84 -28.12 -5.01
N PRO A 132 10.03 -27.77 -6.28
CA PRO A 132 9.57 -26.50 -6.81
C PRO A 132 8.04 -26.37 -6.74
N ILE A 133 7.56 -25.26 -6.18
CA ILE A 133 6.13 -24.94 -6.06
C ILE A 133 5.74 -23.83 -7.03
N LEU A 134 6.49 -22.71 -6.99
CA LEU A 134 6.26 -21.55 -7.84
C LEU A 134 7.58 -21.00 -8.37
N PHE A 135 7.59 -20.62 -9.63
CA PHE A 135 8.72 -19.91 -10.21
C PHE A 135 8.72 -18.42 -9.79
N ARG A 136 7.57 -17.79 -9.85
CA ARG A 136 7.40 -16.37 -9.49
C ARG A 136 5.97 -16.13 -8.99
N ALA A 137 5.86 -15.37 -7.92
CA ALA A 137 4.60 -14.85 -7.42
C ALA A 137 4.76 -13.36 -7.09
N GLY A 138 3.76 -12.57 -7.43
CA GLY A 138 3.68 -11.14 -7.14
C GLY A 138 2.27 -10.66 -7.38
N MET A 139 1.97 -9.46 -6.93
CA MET A 139 0.70 -8.82 -7.23
C MET A 139 0.73 -8.33 -8.69
N SER A 140 -0.26 -8.70 -9.49
CA SER A 140 -0.35 -8.23 -10.88
C SER A 140 -0.81 -6.78 -10.93
N ASP A 141 -1.85 -6.46 -10.17
CA ASP A 141 -2.37 -5.11 -9.98
C ASP A 141 -3.38 -5.10 -8.84
N MET A 142 -3.77 -3.91 -8.41
CA MET A 142 -4.87 -3.70 -7.49
C MET A 142 -5.86 -2.71 -8.10
N VAL A 143 -7.08 -3.16 -8.35
CA VAL A 143 -8.15 -2.31 -8.91
C VAL A 143 -9.02 -1.81 -7.77
N VAL A 144 -9.17 -0.49 -7.68
CA VAL A 144 -9.98 0.15 -6.65
C VAL A 144 -11.10 0.98 -7.28
N PRO A 145 -12.28 0.37 -7.56
CA PRO A 145 -13.46 1.12 -7.96
C PRO A 145 -14.05 1.80 -6.73
N TYR A 146 -14.26 3.09 -6.80
CA TYR A 146 -14.80 3.84 -5.66
C TYR A 146 -16.29 3.60 -5.42
N GLY A 147 -17.06 3.28 -6.46
CA GLY A 147 -18.43 2.76 -6.35
C GLY A 147 -19.49 3.69 -5.76
N THR A 148 -19.17 4.94 -5.52
CA THR A 148 -20.11 5.95 -5.04
C THR A 148 -20.71 6.75 -6.21
N SER A 149 -21.92 7.26 -6.03
CA SER A 149 -22.55 8.16 -7.02
C SER A 149 -22.09 9.62 -6.92
N ASP A 150 -21.20 9.93 -6.00
CA ASP A 150 -20.64 11.27 -5.85
C ASP A 150 -19.87 11.67 -7.11
N PRO A 151 -20.06 12.90 -7.65
CA PRO A 151 -19.38 13.36 -8.85
C PRO A 151 -17.85 13.32 -8.75
N MET A 152 -17.28 13.45 -7.56
CA MET A 152 -15.83 13.37 -7.34
C MET A 152 -15.28 11.95 -7.45
N HIS A 153 -16.11 10.92 -7.26
CA HIS A 153 -15.66 9.55 -7.11
C HIS A 153 -16.25 8.56 -8.10
N SER A 154 -17.44 8.84 -8.65
CA SER A 154 -18.18 7.89 -9.51
C SER A 154 -17.42 7.41 -10.75
N TRP A 155 -16.46 8.18 -11.23
CA TRP A 155 -15.62 7.89 -12.39
C TRP A 155 -14.27 7.25 -12.02
N LYS A 156 -13.93 7.16 -10.73
CA LYS A 156 -12.65 6.63 -10.30
C LYS A 156 -12.64 5.11 -10.29
N ALA A 157 -11.74 4.54 -11.06
CA ALA A 157 -11.32 3.15 -10.98
C ALA A 157 -9.80 3.15 -11.11
N VAL A 158 -9.10 2.90 -10.00
CA VAL A 158 -7.65 3.07 -9.89
C VAL A 158 -6.97 1.73 -10.07
N PHE A 159 -5.86 1.72 -10.78
CA PHE A 159 -4.94 0.60 -10.90
C PHE A 159 -3.67 0.95 -10.12
N ASP A 160 -3.70 0.76 -8.81
CA ASP A 160 -2.65 1.27 -7.92
C ASP A 160 -1.26 0.68 -8.23
N GLY A 161 -1.20 -0.57 -8.70
CA GLY A 161 0.06 -1.18 -9.08
C GLY A 161 0.71 -0.50 -10.27
N THR A 162 -0.01 -0.41 -11.38
CA THR A 162 0.54 0.09 -12.64
C THR A 162 0.56 1.61 -12.75
N GLU A 163 -0.35 2.32 -12.08
CA GLU A 163 -0.40 3.79 -12.12
C GLU A 163 0.63 4.44 -11.18
N TYR A 164 0.87 3.87 -10.01
CA TYR A 164 1.73 4.46 -8.98
C TYR A 164 2.99 3.63 -8.69
N GLY A 165 2.90 2.32 -8.82
CA GLY A 165 3.97 1.38 -8.50
C GLY A 165 4.07 1.05 -7.02
N PHE A 166 3.70 -0.16 -6.63
CA PHE A 166 3.75 -0.62 -5.24
C PHE A 166 5.14 -0.55 -4.63
N GLY A 167 6.17 -0.86 -5.40
CA GLY A 167 7.54 -0.80 -4.93
C GLY A 167 8.14 0.60 -4.98
N ALA A 168 7.75 1.42 -5.97
CA ALA A 168 8.21 2.80 -6.08
C ALA A 168 7.73 3.67 -4.93
N LEU A 169 6.55 3.37 -4.37
CA LEU A 169 5.96 4.06 -3.22
C LEU A 169 6.22 3.37 -1.89
N ALA A 170 7.07 2.34 -1.84
CA ALA A 170 7.47 1.72 -0.60
C ALA A 170 8.17 2.74 0.32
N ASN A 171 7.97 2.59 1.62
CA ASN A 171 8.60 3.42 2.64
C ASN A 171 9.52 2.58 3.52
N SER A 172 10.49 3.23 4.16
CA SER A 172 11.30 2.61 5.21
C SER A 172 10.43 2.20 6.39
N LEU A 173 10.61 0.97 6.85
CA LEU A 173 9.88 0.40 7.97
C LEU A 173 10.67 0.59 9.26
N THR A 174 9.96 0.84 10.35
CA THR A 174 10.54 1.12 11.66
C THR A 174 10.09 0.09 12.68
N LEU A 175 11.05 -0.54 13.38
CA LEU A 175 10.77 -1.44 14.49
C LEU A 175 9.97 -0.72 15.59
N GLY A 176 8.92 -1.39 16.06
CA GLY A 176 8.02 -0.85 17.07
C GLY A 176 6.87 -0.01 16.53
N CYS A 177 6.99 0.50 15.30
CA CYS A 177 5.95 1.26 14.61
C CYS A 177 5.25 0.40 13.55
N ASP A 178 6.03 -0.13 12.61
CA ASP A 178 5.51 -0.89 11.46
C ASP A 178 5.55 -2.40 11.68
N CYS A 179 6.47 -2.87 12.50
CA CYS A 179 6.68 -4.30 12.79
C CYS A 179 7.23 -4.50 14.21
N LEU A 180 6.97 -5.68 14.76
CA LEU A 180 7.42 -6.09 16.11
C LEU A 180 8.11 -7.47 16.02
N GLY A 181 9.00 -7.75 16.98
CA GLY A 181 9.69 -9.03 17.09
C GLY A 181 11.13 -9.00 16.60
N GLU A 182 11.68 -10.18 16.36
CA GLU A 182 13.00 -10.35 15.77
C GLU A 182 12.88 -10.23 14.25
N ILE A 183 13.33 -9.10 13.71
CA ILE A 183 13.06 -8.71 12.33
C ILE A 183 14.34 -8.72 11.50
N HIS A 184 14.23 -9.29 10.30
CA HIS A 184 15.19 -9.09 9.24
C HIS A 184 14.63 -8.11 8.21
N TYR A 185 15.40 -7.08 7.85
CA TYR A 185 15.01 -6.09 6.86
C TYR A 185 15.74 -6.33 5.54
N PHE A 186 15.03 -6.02 4.44
CA PHE A 186 15.62 -5.95 3.10
C PHE A 186 15.43 -4.54 2.55
N ASP A 187 16.48 -4.05 1.91
CA ASP A 187 16.46 -2.77 1.23
C ASP A 187 15.92 -2.91 -0.21
N SER A 188 15.37 -1.84 -0.74
CA SER A 188 15.02 -1.70 -2.13
C SER A 188 15.98 -0.76 -2.84
N HIS A 189 16.48 -1.15 -4.00
CA HIS A 189 17.32 -0.33 -4.84
C HIS A 189 16.61 -0.07 -6.17
N GLN A 190 16.35 1.18 -6.47
CA GLN A 190 15.59 1.61 -7.64
C GLN A 190 16.41 2.59 -8.47
N LEU A 191 16.28 2.53 -9.80
CA LEU A 191 16.89 3.52 -10.68
C LEU A 191 15.99 4.76 -10.77
N SER A 192 16.55 5.91 -10.49
CA SER A 192 15.94 7.21 -10.76
C SER A 192 16.08 7.60 -12.22
N PHE A 193 15.30 8.57 -12.69
CA PHE A 193 15.31 9.02 -14.08
C PHE A 193 16.68 9.58 -14.54
N ASP A 194 17.48 10.07 -13.62
CA ASP A 194 18.85 10.57 -13.89
C ASP A 194 19.91 9.46 -13.90
N GLY A 195 19.51 8.20 -13.70
CA GLY A 195 20.40 7.04 -13.64
C GLY A 195 21.04 6.82 -12.27
N SER A 196 20.75 7.65 -11.27
CA SER A 196 21.19 7.40 -9.90
C SER A 196 20.42 6.24 -9.26
N VAL A 197 21.02 5.62 -8.23
CA VAL A 197 20.34 4.59 -7.44
C VAL A 197 19.66 5.25 -6.24
N ASN A 198 18.36 5.13 -6.16
CA ASN A 198 17.59 5.47 -4.97
C ASN A 198 17.47 4.21 -4.09
N THR A 199 17.92 4.29 -2.85
CA THR A 199 17.80 3.20 -1.88
C THR A 199 16.72 3.54 -0.87
N ILE A 200 15.75 2.63 -0.73
CA ILE A 200 14.78 2.65 0.36
C ILE A 200 15.24 1.62 1.37
N GLU A 201 15.83 2.09 2.45
CA GLU A 201 16.29 1.22 3.54
C GLU A 201 15.09 0.58 4.24
N ASN A 202 15.23 -0.68 4.67
CA ASN A 202 14.17 -1.41 5.39
C ASN A 202 12.83 -1.43 4.63
N ALA A 203 12.87 -1.59 3.31
CA ALA A 203 11.65 -1.59 2.48
C ALA A 203 10.76 -2.81 2.71
N ILE A 204 11.33 -3.92 3.18
CA ILE A 204 10.61 -5.15 3.51
C ILE A 204 11.05 -5.59 4.90
N CYS A 205 10.12 -5.98 5.77
CA CYS A 205 10.41 -6.66 7.02
C CYS A 205 9.97 -8.13 6.96
N LEU A 206 10.81 -9.00 7.53
CA LEU A 206 10.55 -10.42 7.70
C LEU A 206 10.58 -10.74 9.18
N HIS A 207 9.52 -11.31 9.69
CA HIS A 207 9.44 -11.81 11.06
C HIS A 207 8.54 -13.06 11.15
N GLU A 208 8.65 -13.77 12.24
CA GLU A 208 7.75 -14.89 12.57
C GLU A 208 6.65 -14.43 13.50
N GLU A 209 5.46 -14.95 13.28
CA GLU A 209 4.33 -14.79 14.19
C GLU A 209 3.67 -16.13 14.46
N ASP A 210 3.28 -16.34 15.72
CA ASP A 210 2.33 -17.39 16.05
C ASP A 210 0.91 -16.84 15.88
N TYR A 211 0.29 -17.21 14.77
CA TYR A 211 -1.08 -16.77 14.44
C TYR A 211 -2.13 -17.65 15.12
N GLY A 212 -1.70 -18.62 15.94
CA GLY A 212 -2.57 -19.56 16.63
C GLY A 212 -3.24 -20.55 15.66
N ILE A 213 -4.33 -21.13 16.14
CA ILE A 213 -5.10 -22.12 15.37
C ILE A 213 -6.02 -21.39 14.40
N GLN A 214 -5.78 -21.52 13.10
CA GLN A 214 -6.55 -20.86 12.04
C GLN A 214 -7.93 -21.47 11.81
N TRP A 215 -8.07 -22.77 12.00
CA TRP A 215 -9.33 -23.47 11.90
C TRP A 215 -9.44 -24.50 13.02
N LYS A 216 -10.56 -24.46 13.72
CA LYS A 216 -10.88 -25.41 14.77
C LYS A 216 -12.31 -25.90 14.58
N HIS A 217 -12.46 -27.22 14.48
CA HIS A 217 -13.77 -27.85 14.44
C HIS A 217 -13.95 -28.71 15.67
N THR A 218 -15.06 -28.56 16.36
CA THR A 218 -15.46 -29.45 17.47
C THR A 218 -16.63 -30.28 16.99
N ASN A 219 -16.47 -31.58 17.05
CA ASN A 219 -17.55 -32.50 16.70
C ASN A 219 -18.63 -32.46 17.78
N THR A 220 -19.89 -32.25 17.36
CA THR A 220 -21.06 -32.16 18.26
C THR A 220 -21.40 -33.48 18.97
N ILE A 221 -20.78 -34.59 18.58
CA ILE A 221 -21.03 -35.90 19.15
C ILE A 221 -19.93 -36.33 20.16
N GLY A 222 -19.14 -35.39 20.65
CA GLY A 222 -18.37 -35.58 21.88
C GLY A 222 -17.00 -36.25 21.77
N GLU A 223 -16.53 -36.63 20.60
CA GLU A 223 -15.21 -37.23 20.44
C GLU A 223 -14.32 -36.41 19.46
N GLY A 224 -13.44 -35.64 20.04
CA GLY A 224 -12.31 -35.05 19.34
C GLY A 224 -12.55 -33.67 18.73
N SER A 225 -11.57 -32.82 18.84
CA SER A 225 -11.45 -31.56 18.07
C SER A 225 -10.36 -31.75 17.03
N SER A 226 -10.61 -31.34 15.79
CA SER A 226 -9.55 -31.16 14.80
C SER A 226 -9.20 -29.69 14.69
N ALA A 227 -7.93 -29.39 14.61
CA ALA A 227 -7.43 -28.04 14.46
C ALA A 227 -6.39 -28.00 13.33
N VAL A 228 -6.40 -26.92 12.59
CA VAL A 228 -5.39 -26.64 11.57
C VAL A 228 -4.69 -25.34 11.94
N SER A 229 -3.37 -25.41 12.05
CA SER A 229 -2.52 -24.24 12.18
C SER A 229 -1.89 -23.93 10.82
N TYR A 230 -1.94 -22.68 10.41
CA TYR A 230 -1.26 -22.20 9.22
C TYR A 230 -0.26 -21.13 9.62
N THR A 231 0.87 -21.16 8.99
CA THR A 231 1.85 -20.09 9.11
C THR A 231 1.70 -19.17 7.92
N HIS A 232 1.63 -17.88 8.18
CA HIS A 232 1.45 -16.84 7.16
C HIS A 232 2.71 -16.05 6.96
N LEU A 233 2.98 -15.73 5.70
CA LEU A 233 3.75 -14.55 5.35
C LEU A 233 2.75 -13.40 5.18
N THR A 234 2.68 -12.48 6.12
CA THR A 234 1.90 -11.25 5.95
C THR A 234 2.78 -10.17 5.40
N LEU A 235 2.34 -9.55 4.32
CA LEU A 235 2.95 -8.36 3.78
C LEU A 235 2.23 -7.17 4.39
N PRO A 236 2.90 -6.31 5.18
CA PRO A 236 2.27 -5.09 5.64
C PRO A 236 2.02 -4.17 4.44
N THR A 237 0.78 -4.01 4.06
CA THR A 237 0.36 -2.93 3.18
C THR A 237 0.04 -1.73 4.05
N LYS A 238 0.95 -0.77 4.14
CA LYS A 238 0.64 0.53 4.73
C LYS A 238 -0.07 1.34 3.66
N GLN A 239 -1.36 1.51 3.80
CA GLN A 239 -2.07 2.56 3.08
C GLN A 239 -1.71 3.89 3.74
N ALA A 240 -1.17 4.80 2.94
CA ALA A 240 -0.99 6.20 3.31
C ALA A 240 -2.34 6.92 3.36
#